data_975ab09884775959533719494c545b9d
#
_entry.id   975ab09884775959533719494c545b9d
#
_cell.length_a   1.000
_cell.length_b   1.000
_cell.length_c   1.000
_cell.angle_alpha   90.00
_cell.angle_beta   90.00
_cell.angle_gamma   90.00
#
_symmetry.space_group_name_H-M   'P 1'
#
loop_
_entity.id
_entity.type
_entity.pdbx_description
1 polymer ?
#
loop_
_entity_poly.entity_id
_entity_poly.type
_entity_poly.pdbx_seq_one_letter_code
_entity_poly.pdbx_strand_id
1 'polypeptide(L)'
;MISGYLSSQQDFVDLINGYLFNKQGVLEIYLEGRSIELYVENGLIKGFYTETEWLRAEEINKKSLLLYSLFDILDNPSALFSFKNSSEREYHFKLEEPISAEELILQLQLAYQEFKSLLNLIITPYATIRVLKPFENMQNYEGRTFISVILTSNETLTSEIRKLQELLRAGFLDIGQFSTPEAGKKIYEVDYILKDVSIKNVNTFSILESLMMSKFTGFINIYDNYNNYELYIQKGKPIALYPYNFDFFDLLLIPRADLAMDVVSMPEEIINKFILKHSNKKLISGLPDSFIELGKTFIGIIKSGFTGLLMLQKANERMYFAYDNGILLASLLEGEKLKICNADPYKDGFLVDLISFEPMENFLEVMHLLFINVVYGVILRHSNQVVQSILYYLSSSDLFRVMEGSIYFRVDPKGRKEEILSFLSFLLDVGYKILGKKKLEEELENSLHPYRDLFKVLEVEEYMEFWNEGAIS
;
A
#
# COMPACT_ATOMS: atom_id res chain seq x y z
N MET A 1 -29.05 15.53 -2.13
CA MET A 1 -28.00 14.52 -2.21
C MET A 1 -28.43 13.37 -1.33
N ILE A 2 -28.45 12.17 -1.84
CA ILE A 2 -28.69 10.94 -1.07
C ILE A 2 -27.45 10.08 -1.27
N SER A 3 -26.97 9.49 -0.21
CA SER A 3 -25.83 8.58 -0.25
C SER A 3 -26.10 7.39 0.65
N GLY A 4 -25.52 6.26 0.33
CA GLY A 4 -25.67 5.03 1.09
C GLY A 4 -24.63 4.01 0.67
N TYR A 5 -24.84 2.81 1.17
CA TYR A 5 -24.02 1.66 0.95
C TYR A 5 -24.82 0.52 0.34
N LEU A 6 -24.24 -0.16 -0.63
CA LEU A 6 -24.78 -1.36 -1.24
C LEU A 6 -24.08 -2.56 -0.58
N SER A 7 -24.84 -3.42 0.06
CA SER A 7 -24.33 -4.62 0.75
C SER A 7 -24.65 -5.90 0.01
N SER A 8 -25.53 -5.82 -0.98
CA SER A 8 -25.99 -6.95 -1.76
C SER A 8 -26.30 -6.56 -3.21
N GLN A 9 -26.32 -7.54 -4.10
CA GLN A 9 -26.82 -7.33 -5.46
C GLN A 9 -28.25 -6.80 -5.47
N GLN A 10 -29.07 -7.22 -4.51
CA GLN A 10 -30.45 -6.79 -4.40
C GLN A 10 -30.54 -5.30 -4.08
N ASP A 11 -29.65 -4.78 -3.20
CA ASP A 11 -29.59 -3.34 -2.88
C ASP A 11 -29.31 -2.50 -4.13
N PHE A 12 -28.43 -3.01 -5.02
CA PHE A 12 -28.16 -2.35 -6.30
C PHE A 12 -29.39 -2.37 -7.23
N VAL A 13 -30.03 -3.52 -7.34
CA VAL A 13 -31.28 -3.65 -8.13
C VAL A 13 -32.35 -2.72 -7.62
N ASP A 14 -32.57 -2.66 -6.31
CA ASP A 14 -33.56 -1.82 -5.65
C ASP A 14 -33.22 -0.33 -5.81
N LEU A 15 -31.94 0.04 -5.75
CA LEU A 15 -31.48 1.39 -6.01
C LEU A 15 -31.80 1.81 -7.46
N ILE A 16 -31.46 0.98 -8.43
CA ILE A 16 -31.65 1.30 -9.85
C ILE A 16 -33.15 1.32 -10.20
N ASN A 17 -33.91 0.30 -9.85
CA ASN A 17 -35.33 0.18 -10.22
C ASN A 17 -36.23 1.04 -9.38
N GLY A 18 -36.00 1.10 -8.05
CA GLY A 18 -36.88 1.79 -7.13
C GLY A 18 -36.59 3.29 -7.00
N TYR A 19 -35.30 3.64 -6.98
CA TYR A 19 -34.91 5.00 -6.67
C TYR A 19 -34.72 5.91 -7.90
N LEU A 20 -34.19 5.38 -9.01
CA LEU A 20 -33.91 6.18 -10.22
C LEU A 20 -35.16 6.47 -11.05
N PHE A 21 -36.26 5.79 -10.80
CA PHE A 21 -37.52 6.03 -11.52
C PHE A 21 -37.93 7.51 -11.43
N ASN A 22 -38.14 8.14 -12.57
CA ASN A 22 -38.49 9.57 -12.72
C ASN A 22 -37.52 10.56 -12.05
N LYS A 23 -36.27 10.17 -11.82
CA LYS A 23 -35.21 11.07 -11.33
C LYS A 23 -34.42 11.70 -12.46
N GLN A 24 -33.82 12.85 -12.13
CA GLN A 24 -32.86 13.53 -12.98
C GLN A 24 -31.59 13.86 -12.15
N GLY A 25 -30.45 13.43 -12.59
CA GLY A 25 -29.20 13.66 -11.88
C GLY A 25 -28.11 12.65 -12.22
N VAL A 26 -27.14 12.55 -11.34
CA VAL A 26 -26.00 11.65 -11.46
C VAL A 26 -26.00 10.69 -10.28
N LEU A 27 -26.02 9.39 -10.58
CA LEU A 27 -25.72 8.34 -9.63
C LEU A 27 -24.25 8.01 -9.72
N GLU A 28 -23.50 8.34 -8.68
CA GLU A 28 -22.11 7.98 -8.51
C GLU A 28 -22.03 6.69 -7.71
N ILE A 29 -21.30 5.68 -8.19
CA ILE A 29 -21.06 4.41 -7.52
C ILE A 29 -19.56 4.27 -7.37
N TYR A 30 -19.11 4.07 -6.15
CA TYR A 30 -17.70 3.93 -5.78
C TYR A 30 -17.43 2.48 -5.43
N LEU A 31 -16.61 1.87 -6.24
CA LEU A 31 -16.06 0.55 -6.04
C LEU A 31 -14.58 0.66 -5.63
N GLU A 32 -13.98 -0.42 -5.17
CA GLU A 32 -12.57 -0.45 -4.77
C GLU A 32 -11.65 0.21 -5.83
N GLY A 33 -11.23 1.45 -5.54
CA GLY A 33 -10.28 2.22 -6.36
C GLY A 33 -10.81 2.75 -7.69
N ARG A 34 -12.12 2.74 -7.95
CA ARG A 34 -12.73 3.33 -9.15
C ARG A 34 -14.12 3.87 -8.89
N SER A 35 -14.54 4.81 -9.72
CA SER A 35 -15.89 5.32 -9.72
C SER A 35 -16.62 5.05 -11.05
N ILE A 36 -17.91 4.84 -10.97
CA ILE A 36 -18.82 4.78 -12.12
C ILE A 36 -19.90 5.85 -11.89
N GLU A 37 -20.13 6.68 -12.88
CA GLU A 37 -21.23 7.64 -12.83
C GLU A 37 -22.26 7.25 -13.88
N LEU A 38 -23.53 7.21 -13.47
CA LEU A 38 -24.67 7.04 -14.38
C LEU A 38 -25.45 8.34 -14.46
N TYR A 39 -25.58 8.88 -15.67
CA TYR A 39 -26.33 10.11 -15.92
C TYR A 39 -27.77 9.77 -16.26
N VAL A 40 -28.67 10.10 -15.34
CA VAL A 40 -30.08 9.74 -15.38
C VAL A 40 -30.94 10.96 -15.73
N GLU A 41 -31.83 10.80 -16.68
CA GLU A 41 -32.81 11.79 -17.03
C GLU A 41 -34.18 11.13 -17.25
N ASN A 42 -35.18 11.50 -16.42
CA ASN A 42 -36.52 10.90 -16.45
C ASN A 42 -36.53 9.37 -16.35
N GLY A 43 -35.65 8.81 -15.50
CA GLY A 43 -35.53 7.37 -15.32
C GLY A 43 -34.79 6.62 -16.44
N LEU A 44 -34.24 7.35 -17.43
CA LEU A 44 -33.44 6.80 -18.50
C LEU A 44 -31.97 7.14 -18.27
N ILE A 45 -31.09 6.17 -18.44
CA ILE A 45 -29.65 6.37 -18.41
C ILE A 45 -29.21 6.81 -19.80
N LYS A 46 -28.74 8.05 -19.92
CA LYS A 46 -28.34 8.66 -21.19
C LYS A 46 -26.86 8.64 -21.44
N GLY A 47 -26.08 8.43 -20.41
CA GLY A 47 -24.63 8.38 -20.50
C GLY A 47 -24.02 7.89 -19.20
N PHE A 48 -22.73 7.74 -19.19
CA PHE A 48 -21.98 7.29 -18.04
C PHE A 48 -20.52 7.79 -18.07
N TYR A 49 -19.86 7.66 -16.93
CA TYR A 49 -18.42 7.78 -16.76
C TYR A 49 -17.88 6.52 -16.11
N THR A 50 -16.72 6.07 -16.50
CA THR A 50 -15.97 4.99 -15.85
C THR A 50 -14.47 5.24 -15.99
N GLU A 51 -13.74 5.03 -14.91
CA GLU A 51 -12.28 5.20 -14.84
C GLU A 51 -11.58 3.95 -15.40
N THR A 52 -11.56 3.81 -16.71
CA THR A 52 -10.87 2.71 -17.37
C THR A 52 -9.88 3.28 -18.40
N GLU A 53 -8.60 3.41 -18.02
CA GLU A 53 -7.54 4.03 -18.84
C GLU A 53 -7.26 3.30 -20.17
N TRP A 54 -7.54 2.01 -20.23
CA TRP A 54 -7.30 1.19 -21.43
C TRP A 54 -8.36 1.36 -22.54
N LEU A 55 -9.34 2.21 -22.33
CA LEU A 55 -10.49 2.42 -23.23
C LEU A 55 -10.37 3.65 -24.11
N ARG A 56 -9.18 4.04 -24.51
CA ARG A 56 -8.97 5.14 -25.46
C ARG A 56 -9.24 4.78 -26.94
N ALA A 57 -9.74 3.55 -27.21
CA ALA A 57 -10.04 3.13 -28.57
C ALA A 57 -11.37 3.75 -29.05
N GLU A 58 -11.33 4.40 -30.22
CA GLU A 58 -12.48 5.08 -30.84
C GLU A 58 -13.63 4.12 -31.26
N GLU A 59 -13.44 2.80 -31.12
CA GLU A 59 -14.34 1.75 -31.63
C GLU A 59 -15.05 0.96 -30.51
N ILE A 60 -15.15 1.51 -29.29
CA ILE A 60 -15.75 0.76 -28.18
C ILE A 60 -17.28 0.84 -28.23
N ASN A 61 -17.92 -0.32 -28.11
CA ASN A 61 -19.36 -0.42 -27.90
C ASN A 61 -19.70 0.11 -26.48
N LYS A 62 -20.23 1.33 -26.44
CA LYS A 62 -20.49 2.06 -25.17
C LYS A 62 -21.48 1.31 -24.26
N LYS A 63 -22.47 0.61 -24.83
CA LYS A 63 -23.44 -0.16 -24.06
C LYS A 63 -22.78 -1.39 -23.45
N SER A 64 -21.94 -2.10 -24.18
CA SER A 64 -21.15 -3.21 -23.69
C SER A 64 -20.17 -2.76 -22.58
N LEU A 65 -19.54 -1.61 -22.75
CA LEU A 65 -18.66 -1.02 -21.75
C LEU A 65 -19.42 -0.67 -20.46
N LEU A 66 -20.59 -0.04 -20.56
CA LEU A 66 -21.42 0.27 -19.40
C LEU A 66 -21.74 -1.00 -18.61
N LEU A 67 -22.24 -2.05 -19.29
CA LEU A 67 -22.61 -3.31 -18.63
C LEU A 67 -21.39 -3.97 -17.97
N TYR A 68 -20.27 -4.05 -18.70
CA TYR A 68 -19.04 -4.62 -18.16
C TYR A 68 -18.50 -3.87 -16.94
N SER A 69 -18.57 -2.53 -16.96
CA SER A 69 -18.12 -1.71 -15.83
C SER A 69 -18.92 -1.97 -14.55
N LEU A 70 -20.17 -2.44 -14.68
CA LEU A 70 -21.06 -2.76 -13.57
C LEU A 70 -20.90 -4.22 -13.07
N PHE A 71 -20.15 -5.09 -13.76
CA PHE A 71 -19.98 -6.48 -13.33
C PHE A 71 -19.37 -6.60 -11.93
N ASP A 72 -18.44 -5.72 -11.57
CA ASP A 72 -17.81 -5.76 -10.26
C ASP A 72 -18.79 -5.47 -9.11
N ILE A 73 -19.88 -4.73 -9.39
CA ILE A 73 -20.95 -4.54 -8.40
C ILE A 73 -21.67 -5.86 -8.13
N LEU A 74 -21.77 -6.72 -9.13
CA LEU A 74 -22.40 -8.04 -8.99
C LEU A 74 -21.44 -9.07 -8.37
N ASP A 75 -20.13 -8.92 -8.57
CA ASP A 75 -19.12 -9.78 -7.96
C ASP A 75 -18.88 -9.44 -6.48
N ASN A 76 -18.76 -8.16 -6.20
CA ASN A 76 -18.54 -7.63 -4.87
C ASN A 76 -19.49 -6.46 -4.65
N PRO A 77 -20.70 -6.71 -4.11
CA PRO A 77 -21.73 -5.70 -3.95
C PRO A 77 -21.38 -4.58 -2.95
N SER A 78 -20.23 -4.70 -2.27
CA SER A 78 -19.74 -3.69 -1.33
C SER A 78 -19.34 -2.40 -2.05
N ALA A 79 -20.32 -1.56 -2.35
CA ALA A 79 -20.12 -0.30 -3.04
C ALA A 79 -20.79 0.85 -2.30
N LEU A 80 -20.21 2.03 -2.41
CA LEU A 80 -20.83 3.26 -1.96
C LEU A 80 -21.56 3.91 -3.12
N PHE A 81 -22.67 4.54 -2.83
CA PHE A 81 -23.34 5.36 -3.83
C PHE A 81 -23.69 6.75 -3.32
N SER A 82 -23.72 7.68 -4.24
CA SER A 82 -24.29 9.01 -4.01
C SER A 82 -25.11 9.45 -5.21
N PHE A 83 -26.30 9.96 -4.97
CA PHE A 83 -27.13 10.55 -6.01
C PHE A 83 -27.25 12.06 -5.82
N LYS A 84 -26.91 12.80 -6.88
CA LYS A 84 -26.98 14.26 -6.92
C LYS A 84 -27.96 14.71 -8.00
N ASN A 85 -28.93 15.51 -7.64
CA ASN A 85 -29.77 16.21 -8.63
C ASN A 85 -28.86 17.21 -9.36
N SER A 86 -28.73 17.06 -10.67
CA SER A 86 -27.97 17.97 -11.53
C SER A 86 -28.71 18.11 -12.85
N SER A 87 -28.77 19.32 -13.36
CA SER A 87 -29.40 19.61 -14.65
C SER A 87 -28.42 19.77 -15.81
N GLU A 88 -27.10 19.87 -15.51
CA GLU A 88 -26.09 20.16 -16.52
C GLU A 88 -24.78 19.45 -16.21
N ARG A 89 -24.43 18.42 -17.01
CA ARG A 89 -23.08 17.89 -17.13
C ARG A 89 -22.83 17.33 -18.52
N GLU A 90 -21.64 17.50 -19.02
CA GLU A 90 -21.14 16.80 -20.21
C GLU A 90 -20.98 15.32 -19.89
N TYR A 91 -21.58 14.47 -20.71
CA TYR A 91 -21.43 13.01 -20.62
C TYR A 91 -20.04 12.61 -21.13
N HIS A 92 -19.30 11.84 -20.36
CA HIS A 92 -18.03 11.31 -20.86
C HIS A 92 -18.28 10.26 -21.96
N PHE A 93 -19.21 9.31 -21.71
CA PHE A 93 -19.73 8.41 -22.71
C PHE A 93 -21.24 8.61 -22.88
N LYS A 94 -21.64 9.20 -23.99
CA LYS A 94 -23.05 9.33 -24.34
C LYS A 94 -23.54 8.05 -25.01
N LEU A 95 -24.61 7.46 -24.52
CA LEU A 95 -25.30 6.34 -25.15
C LEU A 95 -26.07 6.85 -26.39
N GLU A 96 -26.00 6.10 -27.49
CA GLU A 96 -26.76 6.41 -28.70
C GLU A 96 -28.28 6.24 -28.44
N GLU A 97 -28.62 5.15 -27.76
CA GLU A 97 -29.95 4.88 -27.29
C GLU A 97 -29.96 4.87 -25.74
N PRO A 98 -30.76 5.75 -25.11
CA PRO A 98 -30.92 5.70 -23.65
C PRO A 98 -31.50 4.37 -23.19
N ILE A 99 -31.04 3.92 -22.01
CA ILE A 99 -31.43 2.62 -21.43
C ILE A 99 -32.33 2.89 -20.22
N SER A 100 -33.44 2.16 -20.10
CA SER A 100 -34.23 2.19 -18.87
C SER A 100 -33.58 1.42 -17.73
N ALA A 101 -33.95 1.75 -16.50
CA ALA A 101 -33.45 1.05 -15.30
C ALA A 101 -33.72 -0.47 -15.38
N GLU A 102 -34.93 -0.86 -15.78
CA GLU A 102 -35.32 -2.27 -15.91
C GLU A 102 -34.53 -2.98 -16.98
N GLU A 103 -34.34 -2.35 -18.15
CA GLU A 103 -33.55 -2.89 -19.24
C GLU A 103 -32.09 -3.05 -18.83
N LEU A 104 -31.50 -2.05 -18.14
CA LEU A 104 -30.13 -2.14 -17.66
C LEU A 104 -29.94 -3.35 -16.75
N ILE A 105 -30.81 -3.53 -15.75
CA ILE A 105 -30.71 -4.64 -14.79
C ILE A 105 -30.85 -5.99 -15.50
N LEU A 106 -31.84 -6.12 -16.39
CA LEU A 106 -32.04 -7.37 -17.14
C LEU A 106 -30.82 -7.74 -18.00
N GLN A 107 -30.31 -6.78 -18.77
CA GLN A 107 -29.15 -7.00 -19.62
C GLN A 107 -27.88 -7.25 -18.82
N LEU A 108 -27.71 -6.53 -17.69
CA LEU A 108 -26.58 -6.71 -16.80
C LEU A 108 -26.54 -8.12 -16.19
N GLN A 109 -27.66 -8.61 -15.67
CA GLN A 109 -27.75 -9.94 -15.08
C GLN A 109 -27.50 -11.05 -16.11
N LEU A 110 -28.09 -10.94 -17.30
CA LEU A 110 -27.86 -11.91 -18.38
C LEU A 110 -26.40 -11.92 -18.83
N ALA A 111 -25.83 -10.76 -19.11
CA ALA A 111 -24.44 -10.65 -19.57
C ALA A 111 -23.45 -11.14 -18.51
N TYR A 112 -23.70 -10.83 -17.23
CA TYR A 112 -22.85 -11.28 -16.13
C TYR A 112 -22.86 -12.80 -15.95
N GLN A 113 -24.02 -13.46 -16.04
CA GLN A 113 -24.10 -14.93 -15.98
C GLN A 113 -23.30 -15.61 -17.11
N GLU A 114 -23.44 -15.09 -18.34
CA GLU A 114 -22.68 -15.58 -19.48
C GLU A 114 -21.18 -15.30 -19.30
N PHE A 115 -20.82 -14.14 -18.78
CA PHE A 115 -19.43 -13.79 -18.52
C PHE A 115 -18.78 -14.72 -17.47
N LYS A 116 -19.49 -15.04 -16.39
CA LYS A 116 -19.02 -16.06 -15.41
C LYS A 116 -18.81 -17.43 -16.06
N SER A 117 -19.72 -17.83 -16.93
CA SER A 117 -19.58 -19.07 -17.68
C SER A 117 -18.37 -19.06 -18.63
N LEU A 118 -18.08 -17.90 -19.24
CA LEU A 118 -16.88 -17.71 -20.05
C LEU A 118 -15.61 -17.79 -19.21
N LEU A 119 -15.59 -17.15 -18.04
CA LEU A 119 -14.43 -17.20 -17.13
C LEU A 119 -14.07 -18.61 -16.68
N ASN A 120 -15.04 -19.52 -16.58
CA ASN A 120 -14.75 -20.93 -16.32
C ASN A 120 -13.97 -21.62 -17.47
N LEU A 121 -13.99 -21.05 -18.67
CA LEU A 121 -13.27 -21.58 -19.84
C LEU A 121 -11.91 -20.91 -20.05
N ILE A 122 -11.78 -19.60 -19.72
CA ILE A 122 -10.62 -18.80 -20.10
C ILE A 122 -9.79 -18.31 -18.93
N ILE A 123 -10.21 -18.58 -17.67
CA ILE A 123 -9.55 -18.16 -16.43
C ILE A 123 -9.55 -16.62 -16.24
N THR A 124 -9.16 -15.85 -17.26
CA THR A 124 -9.10 -14.39 -17.22
C THR A 124 -9.54 -13.79 -18.57
N PRO A 125 -10.30 -12.67 -18.56
CA PRO A 125 -10.71 -12.00 -19.78
C PRO A 125 -9.56 -11.30 -20.52
N TYR A 126 -8.41 -11.16 -19.88
CA TYR A 126 -7.19 -10.56 -20.44
C TYR A 126 -6.29 -11.56 -21.18
N ALA A 127 -6.66 -12.84 -21.21
CA ALA A 127 -5.98 -13.82 -22.04
C ALA A 127 -6.14 -13.48 -23.51
N THR A 128 -5.09 -13.73 -24.33
CA THR A 128 -5.17 -13.57 -25.77
C THR A 128 -5.85 -14.77 -26.41
N ILE A 129 -6.50 -14.54 -27.52
CA ILE A 129 -7.17 -15.54 -28.30
C ILE A 129 -6.21 -16.11 -29.36
N ARG A 130 -6.13 -17.42 -29.47
CA ARG A 130 -5.45 -18.15 -30.54
C ARG A 130 -6.49 -18.86 -31.39
N VAL A 131 -6.49 -18.59 -32.68
CA VAL A 131 -7.36 -19.29 -33.62
C VAL A 131 -6.75 -20.63 -34.01
N LEU A 132 -7.44 -21.72 -33.75
CA LEU A 132 -7.00 -23.11 -34.09
C LEU A 132 -7.49 -23.59 -35.44
N LYS A 133 -8.69 -23.14 -35.82
CA LYS A 133 -9.34 -23.54 -37.10
C LYS A 133 -9.91 -22.31 -37.78
N PRO A 134 -9.82 -22.22 -39.11
CA PRO A 134 -10.37 -21.09 -39.83
C PRO A 134 -11.91 -21.05 -39.71
N PHE A 135 -12.44 -19.86 -39.52
CA PHE A 135 -13.86 -19.53 -39.52
C PHE A 135 -14.06 -18.09 -40.02
N GLU A 136 -15.30 -17.73 -40.27
CA GLU A 136 -15.62 -16.41 -40.81
C GLU A 136 -15.19 -15.31 -39.83
N ASN A 137 -14.53 -14.26 -40.34
CA ASN A 137 -14.03 -13.10 -39.58
C ASN A 137 -13.02 -13.45 -38.46
N MET A 138 -12.27 -14.56 -38.60
CA MET A 138 -11.27 -14.98 -37.61
C MET A 138 -10.21 -13.90 -37.30
N GLN A 139 -9.92 -12.99 -38.22
CA GLN A 139 -8.99 -11.88 -38.04
C GLN A 139 -9.42 -10.91 -36.92
N ASN A 140 -10.69 -10.90 -36.56
CA ASN A 140 -11.21 -10.08 -35.49
C ASN A 140 -10.92 -10.66 -34.10
N TYR A 141 -10.38 -11.88 -34.03
CA TYR A 141 -10.13 -12.62 -32.79
C TYR A 141 -8.64 -12.89 -32.56
N GLU A 142 -7.90 -13.28 -33.60
CA GLU A 142 -6.51 -13.73 -33.48
C GLU A 142 -5.61 -12.67 -32.82
N GLY A 143 -4.92 -13.07 -31.75
CA GLY A 143 -3.97 -12.22 -31.00
C GLY A 143 -4.60 -11.13 -30.13
N ARG A 144 -5.94 -10.97 -30.19
CA ARG A 144 -6.65 -10.03 -29.33
C ARG A 144 -7.00 -10.65 -27.98
N THR A 145 -7.20 -9.83 -26.94
CA THR A 145 -7.72 -10.32 -25.68
C THR A 145 -9.22 -10.56 -25.74
N PHE A 146 -9.73 -11.51 -24.95
CA PHE A 146 -11.17 -11.77 -24.87
C PHE A 146 -11.95 -10.50 -24.54
N ILE A 147 -11.45 -9.71 -23.57
CA ILE A 147 -12.11 -8.46 -23.18
C ILE A 147 -12.13 -7.43 -24.33
N SER A 148 -11.04 -7.32 -25.09
CA SER A 148 -10.98 -6.42 -26.24
C SER A 148 -12.03 -6.79 -27.29
N VAL A 149 -12.18 -8.08 -27.60
CA VAL A 149 -13.20 -8.56 -28.54
C VAL A 149 -14.59 -8.25 -28.02
N ILE A 150 -14.88 -8.57 -26.76
CA ILE A 150 -16.18 -8.36 -26.13
C ILE A 150 -16.61 -6.88 -26.17
N LEU A 151 -15.67 -5.96 -25.90
CA LEU A 151 -16.00 -4.54 -25.79
C LEU A 151 -15.99 -3.78 -27.12
N THR A 152 -15.41 -4.34 -28.18
CA THR A 152 -15.37 -3.67 -29.50
C THR A 152 -16.30 -4.34 -30.53
N SER A 153 -17.04 -5.39 -30.11
CA SER A 153 -18.02 -6.04 -30.98
C SER A 153 -19.22 -5.10 -31.24
N ASN A 154 -19.73 -5.16 -32.46
CA ASN A 154 -20.99 -4.48 -32.83
C ASN A 154 -22.23 -5.25 -32.33
N GLU A 155 -22.06 -6.45 -31.81
CA GLU A 155 -23.11 -7.24 -31.21
C GLU A 155 -23.38 -6.82 -29.75
N THR A 156 -24.49 -7.36 -29.20
CA THR A 156 -24.72 -7.16 -27.75
C THR A 156 -23.66 -7.90 -26.95
N LEU A 157 -23.34 -7.38 -25.76
CA LEU A 157 -22.37 -7.98 -24.84
C LEU A 157 -22.64 -9.49 -24.62
N THR A 158 -23.89 -9.83 -24.35
CA THR A 158 -24.33 -11.23 -24.12
C THR A 158 -24.13 -12.12 -25.36
N SER A 159 -24.44 -11.60 -26.56
CA SER A 159 -24.30 -12.34 -27.83
C SER A 159 -22.83 -12.66 -28.11
N GLU A 160 -21.94 -11.67 -27.97
CA GLU A 160 -20.50 -11.87 -28.21
C GLU A 160 -19.90 -12.86 -27.20
N ILE A 161 -20.27 -12.75 -25.91
CA ILE A 161 -19.80 -13.69 -24.90
C ILE A 161 -20.23 -15.15 -25.24
N ARG A 162 -21.48 -15.34 -25.62
CA ARG A 162 -21.97 -16.69 -26.04
C ARG A 162 -21.23 -17.22 -27.25
N LYS A 163 -21.01 -16.40 -28.25
CA LYS A 163 -20.26 -16.76 -29.45
C LYS A 163 -18.83 -17.18 -29.10
N LEU A 164 -18.14 -16.47 -28.24
CA LEU A 164 -16.81 -16.85 -27.74
C LEU A 164 -16.85 -18.23 -27.04
N GLN A 165 -17.84 -18.47 -26.18
CA GLN A 165 -18.01 -19.77 -25.52
C GLN A 165 -18.23 -20.90 -26.51
N GLU A 166 -19.07 -20.70 -27.52
CA GLU A 166 -19.35 -21.69 -28.58
C GLU A 166 -18.10 -22.01 -29.38
N LEU A 167 -17.34 -20.98 -29.79
CA LEU A 167 -16.11 -21.16 -30.56
C LEU A 167 -15.01 -21.85 -29.71
N LEU A 168 -14.90 -21.57 -28.43
CA LEU A 168 -13.99 -22.28 -27.51
C LEU A 168 -14.40 -23.76 -27.37
N ARG A 169 -15.67 -24.05 -27.10
CA ARG A 169 -16.18 -25.43 -26.93
C ARG A 169 -16.07 -26.24 -28.18
N ALA A 170 -16.25 -25.62 -29.34
CA ALA A 170 -16.12 -26.28 -30.64
C ALA A 170 -14.64 -26.44 -31.09
N GLY A 171 -13.68 -25.91 -30.32
CA GLY A 171 -12.25 -26.00 -30.61
C GLY A 171 -11.82 -25.18 -31.84
N PHE A 172 -12.51 -24.09 -32.14
CA PHE A 172 -12.07 -23.09 -33.11
C PHE A 172 -11.10 -22.09 -32.50
N LEU A 173 -11.33 -21.75 -31.22
CA LEU A 173 -10.49 -20.87 -30.42
C LEU A 173 -9.82 -21.63 -29.26
N ASP A 174 -8.70 -21.14 -28.84
CA ASP A 174 -7.97 -21.58 -27.67
C ASP A 174 -7.39 -20.34 -26.93
N ILE A 175 -6.98 -20.54 -25.70
CA ILE A 175 -6.28 -19.52 -24.93
C ILE A 175 -4.85 -19.43 -25.45
N GLY A 176 -4.47 -18.26 -25.91
CA GLY A 176 -3.10 -17.93 -26.29
C GLY A 176 -2.22 -17.61 -25.06
N GLN A 177 -1.30 -16.67 -25.22
CA GLN A 177 -0.52 -16.20 -24.10
C GLN A 177 -1.40 -15.35 -23.18
N PHE A 178 -1.21 -15.47 -21.87
CA PHE A 178 -1.77 -14.51 -20.93
C PHE A 178 -1.05 -13.19 -21.18
N SER A 179 -1.73 -12.23 -21.78
CA SER A 179 -1.24 -10.86 -21.72
C SER A 179 -1.41 -10.40 -20.27
N THR A 180 -0.32 -10.01 -19.65
CA THR A 180 -0.42 -9.16 -18.46
C THR A 180 -1.32 -7.99 -18.82
N PRO A 181 -2.28 -7.58 -17.98
CA PRO A 181 -3.13 -6.43 -18.28
C PRO A 181 -2.23 -5.26 -18.63
N GLU A 182 -2.27 -4.83 -19.90
CA GLU A 182 -1.55 -3.63 -20.29
C GLU A 182 -2.15 -2.46 -19.53
N ALA A 183 -1.28 -1.77 -18.81
CA ALA A 183 -1.43 -0.44 -18.26
C ALA A 183 -2.78 -0.14 -17.56
N GLY A 184 -2.88 -0.44 -16.28
CA GLY A 184 -3.94 0.10 -15.43
C GLY A 184 -4.05 -0.52 -14.05
N LYS A 185 -4.04 -1.81 -13.92
CA LYS A 185 -3.91 -2.46 -12.60
C LYS A 185 -2.55 -3.13 -12.51
N LYS A 186 -1.59 -2.47 -11.87
CA LYS A 186 -0.45 -3.18 -11.31
C LYS A 186 -1.02 -4.21 -10.33
N ILE A 187 -0.86 -5.51 -10.65
CA ILE A 187 -1.14 -6.55 -9.66
C ILE A 187 0.00 -6.44 -8.66
N TYR A 188 -0.30 -5.92 -7.49
CA TYR A 188 0.66 -5.84 -6.41
C TYR A 188 0.66 -7.18 -5.68
N GLU A 189 1.86 -7.71 -5.43
CA GLU A 189 2.05 -8.91 -4.64
C GLU A 189 2.82 -8.56 -3.37
N VAL A 190 2.46 -9.21 -2.28
CA VAL A 190 3.18 -9.17 -1.01
C VAL A 190 3.62 -10.58 -0.72
N ASP A 191 4.92 -10.80 -0.82
CA ASP A 191 5.51 -12.12 -0.69
C ASP A 191 6.44 -12.24 0.51
N TYR A 192 6.32 -13.34 1.24
CA TYR A 192 7.29 -13.70 2.25
C TYR A 192 8.46 -14.44 1.61
N ILE A 193 9.62 -13.77 1.53
CA ILE A 193 10.89 -14.39 1.17
C ILE A 193 11.33 -15.33 2.30
N LEU A 194 11.21 -14.85 3.55
CA LEU A 194 11.41 -15.63 4.77
C LEU A 194 10.21 -15.39 5.68
N LYS A 195 9.78 -16.43 6.39
CA LYS A 195 8.71 -16.35 7.37
C LYS A 195 9.05 -17.17 8.60
N ASP A 196 8.91 -16.55 9.78
CA ASP A 196 9.02 -17.21 11.08
C ASP A 196 10.37 -17.92 11.29
N VAL A 197 11.42 -17.38 10.68
CA VAL A 197 12.75 -17.98 10.70
C VAL A 197 13.49 -17.56 11.96
N SER A 198 13.89 -18.51 12.81
CA SER A 198 14.70 -18.19 13.98
C SER A 198 16.05 -17.58 13.55
N ILE A 199 16.36 -16.40 14.08
CA ILE A 199 17.62 -15.68 13.78
C ILE A 199 18.85 -16.53 14.11
N LYS A 200 18.78 -17.40 15.10
CA LYS A 200 19.86 -18.32 15.46
C LYS A 200 20.23 -19.26 14.32
N ASN A 201 19.32 -19.58 13.43
CA ASN A 201 19.48 -20.58 12.38
C ASN A 201 19.94 -19.98 11.04
N VAL A 202 20.08 -18.67 10.96
CA VAL A 202 20.41 -17.96 9.72
C VAL A 202 21.58 -17.00 9.93
N ASN A 203 22.31 -16.76 8.87
CA ASN A 203 23.30 -15.69 8.84
C ASN A 203 22.62 -14.38 8.43
N THR A 204 22.29 -13.54 9.41
CA THR A 204 21.61 -12.27 9.20
C THR A 204 22.36 -11.32 8.27
N PHE A 205 23.70 -11.32 8.34
CA PHE A 205 24.55 -10.52 7.44
C PHE A 205 24.39 -10.95 5.99
N SER A 206 24.50 -12.26 5.71
CA SER A 206 24.34 -12.77 4.36
C SER A 206 22.95 -12.49 3.78
N ILE A 207 21.92 -12.51 4.62
CA ILE A 207 20.57 -12.13 4.21
C ILE A 207 20.52 -10.64 3.86
N LEU A 208 20.99 -9.77 4.75
CA LEU A 208 21.04 -8.33 4.49
C LEU A 208 21.83 -8.01 3.23
N GLU A 209 23.04 -8.54 3.09
CA GLU A 209 23.89 -8.34 1.92
C GLU A 209 23.16 -8.77 0.63
N SER A 210 22.52 -9.93 0.63
CA SER A 210 21.75 -10.42 -0.52
C SER A 210 20.59 -9.50 -0.87
N LEU A 211 19.89 -8.96 0.13
CA LEU A 211 18.77 -8.02 -0.06
C LEU A 211 19.26 -6.68 -0.63
N MET A 212 20.37 -6.15 -0.12
CA MET A 212 20.95 -4.90 -0.64
C MET A 212 21.42 -5.07 -2.08
N MET A 213 22.18 -6.13 -2.37
CA MET A 213 22.71 -6.42 -3.71
C MET A 213 21.61 -6.70 -4.74
N SER A 214 20.53 -7.35 -4.35
CA SER A 214 19.36 -7.61 -5.22
C SER A 214 18.47 -6.40 -5.44
N LYS A 215 18.80 -5.25 -4.87
CA LYS A 215 17.94 -4.04 -4.87
C LYS A 215 16.53 -4.33 -4.34
N PHE A 216 16.47 -5.10 -3.27
CA PHE A 216 15.22 -5.48 -2.62
C PHE A 216 14.40 -4.25 -2.22
N THR A 217 13.08 -4.38 -2.34
CA THR A 217 12.11 -3.43 -1.79
C THR A 217 11.11 -4.20 -0.94
N GLY A 218 10.94 -3.74 0.31
CA GLY A 218 10.12 -4.43 1.30
C GLY A 218 10.55 -4.08 2.72
N PHE A 219 10.30 -4.96 3.66
CA PHE A 219 10.77 -4.78 5.04
C PHE A 219 11.24 -6.09 5.65
N ILE A 220 12.13 -5.95 6.62
CA ILE A 220 12.56 -7.02 7.51
C ILE A 220 11.89 -6.79 8.85
N ASN A 221 11.20 -7.80 9.35
CA ASN A 221 10.61 -7.80 10.67
C ASN A 221 11.39 -8.74 11.58
N ILE A 222 11.92 -8.23 12.71
CA ILE A 222 12.56 -9.02 13.75
C ILE A 222 11.73 -8.88 15.01
N TYR A 223 11.27 -10.00 15.55
CA TYR A 223 10.33 -9.98 16.65
C TYR A 223 10.53 -11.13 17.64
N ASP A 224 10.09 -10.88 18.87
CA ASP A 224 9.84 -11.84 19.91
C ASP A 224 8.44 -11.61 20.52
N ASN A 225 8.13 -12.18 21.66
CA ASN A 225 6.84 -11.99 22.32
C ASN A 225 6.61 -10.56 22.84
N TYR A 226 7.63 -9.71 22.91
CA TYR A 226 7.60 -8.40 23.55
C TYR A 226 8.03 -7.28 22.63
N ASN A 227 8.89 -7.58 21.66
CA ASN A 227 9.53 -6.60 20.79
C ASN A 227 9.23 -6.92 19.34
N ASN A 228 9.09 -5.87 18.54
CA ASN A 228 8.87 -5.95 17.11
C ASN A 228 9.63 -4.82 16.43
N TYR A 229 10.61 -5.16 15.60
CA TYR A 229 11.46 -4.21 14.88
C TYR A 229 11.26 -4.36 13.39
N GLU A 230 10.94 -3.28 12.70
CA GLU A 230 10.71 -3.28 11.26
C GLU A 230 11.73 -2.37 10.57
N LEU A 231 12.65 -2.96 9.79
CA LEU A 231 13.57 -2.24 8.91
C LEU A 231 12.99 -2.19 7.51
N TYR A 232 12.68 -1.00 7.04
CA TYR A 232 12.17 -0.74 5.69
C TYR A 232 13.31 -0.48 4.73
N ILE A 233 13.26 -1.15 3.57
CA ILE A 233 14.29 -1.12 2.54
C ILE A 233 13.64 -0.77 1.21
N GLN A 234 14.21 0.17 0.46
CA GLN A 234 13.76 0.56 -0.87
C GLN A 234 14.92 0.50 -1.86
N LYS A 235 14.78 -0.35 -2.89
CA LYS A 235 15.82 -0.53 -3.92
C LYS A 235 17.19 -0.88 -3.33
N GLY A 236 17.22 -1.70 -2.30
CA GLY A 236 18.43 -2.09 -1.60
C GLY A 236 19.01 -1.04 -0.65
N LYS A 237 18.27 0.02 -0.33
CA LYS A 237 18.69 1.04 0.64
C LYS A 237 17.78 1.04 1.85
N PRO A 238 18.31 0.99 3.07
CA PRO A 238 17.51 1.18 4.27
C PRO A 238 16.97 2.61 4.30
N ILE A 239 15.66 2.75 4.52
CA ILE A 239 15.00 4.06 4.58
C ILE A 239 14.49 4.40 5.97
N ALA A 240 13.99 3.42 6.71
CA ALA A 240 13.45 3.66 8.04
C ALA A 240 13.55 2.43 8.93
N LEU A 241 13.60 2.67 10.24
CA LEU A 241 13.58 1.65 11.29
C LEU A 241 12.55 2.03 12.36
N TYR A 242 11.70 1.09 12.72
CA TYR A 242 10.70 1.24 13.78
C TYR A 242 10.72 0.04 14.76
N PRO A 243 10.60 0.29 16.06
CA PRO A 243 10.70 1.59 16.69
C PRO A 243 12.07 2.23 16.46
N TYR A 244 12.22 3.55 16.73
CA TYR A 244 13.46 4.31 16.60
C TYR A 244 14.50 3.87 17.65
N ASN A 245 14.91 2.62 17.58
CA ASN A 245 15.75 1.99 18.60
C ASN A 245 16.98 1.36 17.96
N PHE A 246 18.15 1.75 18.45
CA PHE A 246 19.44 1.20 18.00
C PHE A 246 19.67 -0.25 18.44
N ASP A 247 18.92 -0.78 19.41
CA ASP A 247 19.03 -2.18 19.86
C ASP A 247 18.81 -3.16 18.70
N PHE A 248 18.10 -2.74 17.65
CA PHE A 248 17.97 -3.52 16.42
C PHE A 248 19.32 -3.96 15.85
N PHE A 249 20.33 -3.10 15.87
CA PHE A 249 21.66 -3.41 15.35
C PHE A 249 22.36 -4.45 16.21
N ASP A 250 22.17 -4.40 17.52
CA ASP A 250 22.71 -5.42 18.44
C ASP A 250 22.06 -6.79 18.21
N LEU A 251 20.76 -6.82 17.89
CA LEU A 251 20.05 -8.06 17.57
C LEU A 251 20.56 -8.70 16.28
N LEU A 252 21.01 -7.91 15.31
CA LEU A 252 21.64 -8.43 14.10
C LEU A 252 23.03 -9.01 14.35
N LEU A 253 23.78 -8.45 15.31
CA LEU A 253 25.13 -8.91 15.66
C LEU A 253 25.11 -10.12 16.60
N ILE A 254 24.15 -10.19 17.51
CA ILE A 254 24.09 -11.21 18.56
C ILE A 254 22.79 -12.01 18.39
N PRO A 255 22.79 -13.07 17.56
CA PRO A 255 21.59 -13.87 17.31
C PRO A 255 21.06 -14.49 18.59
N ARG A 256 19.83 -14.18 18.96
CA ARG A 256 19.13 -14.78 20.11
C ARG A 256 18.17 -15.86 19.62
N ALA A 257 18.04 -16.92 20.39
CA ALA A 257 17.21 -18.07 20.03
C ALA A 257 15.69 -17.82 20.08
N ASP A 258 15.29 -16.78 20.82
CA ASP A 258 13.91 -16.37 21.05
C ASP A 258 13.39 -15.40 19.99
N LEU A 259 14.25 -14.96 19.07
CA LEU A 259 13.90 -14.03 18.01
C LEU A 259 13.58 -14.76 16.70
N ALA A 260 12.50 -14.34 16.07
CA ALA A 260 12.13 -14.73 14.71
C ALA A 260 12.29 -13.55 13.74
N MET A 261 12.47 -13.90 12.48
CA MET A 261 12.62 -12.93 11.39
C MET A 261 11.69 -13.28 10.24
N ASP A 262 10.99 -12.25 9.77
CA ASP A 262 10.29 -12.25 8.48
C ASP A 262 11.01 -11.32 7.50
N VAL A 263 11.05 -11.70 6.24
CA VAL A 263 11.46 -10.83 5.13
C VAL A 263 10.30 -10.77 4.15
N VAL A 264 9.71 -9.60 4.01
CA VAL A 264 8.50 -9.37 3.23
C VAL A 264 8.81 -8.47 2.04
N SER A 265 8.67 -9.01 0.83
CA SER A 265 8.75 -8.23 -0.41
C SER A 265 7.45 -7.50 -0.66
N MET A 266 7.55 -6.24 -1.05
CA MET A 266 6.40 -5.37 -1.29
C MET A 266 6.76 -4.33 -2.37
N PRO A 267 5.86 -4.01 -3.31
CA PRO A 267 6.09 -2.96 -4.29
C PRO A 267 6.35 -1.59 -3.67
N GLU A 268 7.19 -0.79 -4.33
CA GLU A 268 7.61 0.54 -3.84
C GLU A 268 6.43 1.45 -3.53
N GLU A 269 5.44 1.46 -4.39
CA GLU A 269 4.25 2.30 -4.24
C GLU A 269 3.44 1.93 -2.98
N ILE A 270 3.40 0.66 -2.63
CA ILE A 270 2.68 0.18 -1.44
C ILE A 270 3.52 0.40 -0.19
N ILE A 271 4.81 0.07 -0.20
CA ILE A 271 5.67 0.18 1.00
C ILE A 271 5.74 1.62 1.50
N ASN A 272 5.80 2.60 0.58
CA ASN A 272 5.80 4.02 0.91
C ASN A 272 4.50 4.50 1.58
N LYS A 273 3.40 3.78 1.41
CA LYS A 273 2.15 4.04 2.13
C LYS A 273 2.04 3.18 3.39
N PHE A 274 2.45 1.92 3.32
CA PHE A 274 2.39 0.98 4.45
C PHE A 274 3.22 1.44 5.65
N ILE A 275 4.40 2.03 5.41
CA ILE A 275 5.26 2.59 6.46
C ILE A 275 4.56 3.69 7.28
N LEU A 276 3.55 4.37 6.71
CA LEU A 276 2.77 5.41 7.41
C LEU A 276 2.03 4.89 8.64
N LYS A 277 1.85 3.58 8.79
CA LYS A 277 1.28 2.99 10.02
C LYS A 277 2.02 3.42 11.29
N HIS A 278 3.28 3.82 11.16
CA HIS A 278 4.12 4.31 12.26
C HIS A 278 4.07 5.84 12.43
N SER A 279 3.40 6.57 11.54
CA SER A 279 3.30 8.04 11.65
C SER A 279 2.50 8.46 12.87
N ASN A 280 3.01 9.46 13.58
CA ASN A 280 2.30 10.14 14.66
C ASN A 280 1.36 11.25 14.16
N LYS A 281 1.48 11.63 12.87
CA LYS A 281 0.68 12.68 12.25
C LYS A 281 -0.55 12.08 11.57
N LYS A 282 -1.61 11.92 12.35
CA LYS A 282 -2.86 11.34 11.86
C LYS A 282 -3.90 12.44 11.68
N LEU A 283 -4.59 12.45 10.53
CA LEU A 283 -5.74 13.32 10.27
C LEU A 283 -6.95 12.87 11.11
N ILE A 284 -7.10 11.56 11.26
CA ILE A 284 -8.06 10.91 12.14
C ILE A 284 -7.26 9.91 12.98
N SER A 285 -7.47 9.89 14.29
CA SER A 285 -6.74 8.99 15.18
C SER A 285 -7.66 8.27 16.15
N GLY A 286 -7.72 6.94 16.04
CA GLY A 286 -8.40 6.05 16.97
C GLY A 286 -9.88 6.34 17.16
N LEU A 287 -10.56 6.92 16.16
CA LEU A 287 -12.00 7.16 16.26
C LEU A 287 -12.76 5.87 15.97
N PRO A 288 -13.74 5.49 16.84
CA PRO A 288 -14.63 4.38 16.52
C PRO A 288 -15.38 4.64 15.22
N ASP A 289 -15.56 3.61 14.42
CA ASP A 289 -16.32 3.65 13.16
C ASP A 289 -17.75 4.15 13.33
N SER A 290 -18.35 3.93 14.51
CA SER A 290 -19.68 4.46 14.87
C SER A 290 -19.75 5.99 14.91
N PHE A 291 -18.63 6.69 15.04
CA PHE A 291 -18.54 8.16 14.98
C PHE A 291 -18.19 8.68 13.58
N ILE A 292 -17.76 7.79 12.69
CA ILE A 292 -17.33 8.13 11.34
C ILE A 292 -18.26 7.40 10.39
N GLU A 293 -18.97 8.14 9.55
CA GLU A 293 -19.63 7.52 8.41
C GLU A 293 -18.54 7.04 7.43
N LEU A 294 -18.03 5.81 7.63
CA LEU A 294 -16.93 5.24 6.82
C LEU A 294 -17.18 5.45 5.34
N GLY A 295 -18.42 5.26 4.88
CA GLY A 295 -18.79 5.50 3.51
C GLY A 295 -18.49 6.92 3.02
N LYS A 296 -18.83 7.94 3.80
CA LYS A 296 -18.49 9.32 3.44
C LYS A 296 -16.99 9.58 3.49
N THR A 297 -16.28 8.91 4.39
CA THR A 297 -14.82 9.00 4.49
C THR A 297 -14.15 8.44 3.23
N PHE A 298 -14.57 7.27 2.76
CA PHE A 298 -14.06 6.69 1.51
C PHE A 298 -14.37 7.58 0.30
N ILE A 299 -15.60 8.09 0.19
CA ILE A 299 -15.95 9.04 -0.86
C ILE A 299 -15.10 10.31 -0.77
N GLY A 300 -14.88 10.80 0.45
CA GLY A 300 -14.01 11.96 0.70
C GLY A 300 -12.57 11.71 0.27
N ILE A 301 -12.01 10.54 0.58
CA ILE A 301 -10.67 10.11 0.16
C ILE A 301 -10.55 10.14 -1.37
N ILE A 302 -11.49 9.50 -2.07
CA ILE A 302 -11.47 9.43 -3.54
C ILE A 302 -11.59 10.83 -4.16
N LYS A 303 -12.58 11.62 -3.71
CA LYS A 303 -12.86 12.95 -4.29
C LYS A 303 -11.80 14.00 -3.98
N SER A 304 -11.10 13.89 -2.85
CA SER A 304 -10.04 14.84 -2.49
C SER A 304 -8.71 14.54 -3.17
N GLY A 305 -8.59 13.43 -3.91
CA GLY A 305 -7.30 12.98 -4.42
C GLY A 305 -6.34 12.62 -3.28
N PHE A 306 -6.85 12.03 -2.20
CA PHE A 306 -6.05 11.72 -1.03
C PHE A 306 -4.92 10.74 -1.35
N THR A 307 -3.74 11.04 -0.85
CA THR A 307 -2.58 10.14 -0.87
C THR A 307 -2.19 9.83 0.58
N GLY A 308 -2.14 8.55 0.92
CA GLY A 308 -1.84 8.15 2.31
C GLY A 308 -2.32 6.74 2.65
N LEU A 309 -2.57 6.53 3.93
CA LEU A 309 -2.99 5.26 4.51
C LEU A 309 -4.26 5.45 5.35
N LEU A 310 -5.26 4.62 5.10
CA LEU A 310 -6.37 4.41 6.02
C LEU A 310 -6.13 3.08 6.75
N MET A 311 -6.16 3.11 8.06
CA MET A 311 -6.00 1.93 8.90
C MET A 311 -7.28 1.70 9.71
N LEU A 312 -7.78 0.47 9.67
CA LEU A 312 -8.88 -0.01 10.49
C LEU A 312 -8.33 -1.06 11.46
N GLN A 313 -8.55 -0.86 12.74
CA GLN A 313 -8.04 -1.75 13.77
C GLN A 313 -9.17 -2.28 14.67
N LYS A 314 -9.23 -3.60 14.86
CA LYS A 314 -10.14 -4.27 15.78
C LYS A 314 -9.44 -5.42 16.48
N ALA A 315 -9.27 -5.33 17.80
CA ALA A 315 -8.55 -6.34 18.59
C ALA A 315 -7.21 -6.74 17.94
N ASN A 316 -7.15 -7.94 17.36
CA ASN A 316 -5.93 -8.47 16.73
C ASN A 316 -5.94 -8.35 15.20
N GLU A 317 -6.98 -7.77 14.60
CA GLU A 317 -7.06 -7.56 13.16
C GLU A 317 -6.72 -6.11 12.81
N ARG A 318 -5.85 -5.93 11.83
CA ARG A 318 -5.54 -4.63 11.23
C ARG A 318 -5.68 -4.72 9.73
N MET A 319 -6.43 -3.79 9.19
CA MET A 319 -6.57 -3.61 7.75
C MET A 319 -5.98 -2.28 7.35
N TYR A 320 -5.23 -2.28 6.26
CA TYR A 320 -4.59 -1.10 5.72
C TYR A 320 -5.06 -0.89 4.29
N PHE A 321 -5.46 0.33 3.97
CA PHE A 321 -5.87 0.74 2.63
C PHE A 321 -4.91 1.82 2.16
N ALA A 322 -4.05 1.46 1.21
CA ALA A 322 -3.05 2.36 0.65
C ALA A 322 -3.65 3.13 -0.53
N TYR A 323 -3.63 4.46 -0.46
CA TYR A 323 -4.16 5.35 -1.49
C TYR A 323 -3.08 6.20 -2.13
N ASP A 324 -3.23 6.44 -3.44
CA ASP A 324 -2.47 7.43 -4.19
C ASP A 324 -3.40 8.25 -5.09
N ASN A 325 -3.43 9.57 -4.91
CA ASN A 325 -4.33 10.49 -5.63
C ASN A 325 -5.81 10.04 -5.62
N GLY A 326 -6.29 9.52 -4.49
CA GLY A 326 -7.64 9.00 -4.34
C GLY A 326 -7.86 7.59 -4.90
N ILE A 327 -6.86 6.99 -5.53
CA ILE A 327 -6.92 5.64 -6.09
C ILE A 327 -6.44 4.64 -5.03
N LEU A 328 -7.22 3.60 -4.77
CA LEU A 328 -6.82 2.51 -3.90
C LEU A 328 -5.77 1.64 -4.62
N LEU A 329 -4.54 1.64 -4.10
CA LEU A 329 -3.45 0.80 -4.62
C LEU A 329 -3.57 -0.64 -4.12
N ALA A 330 -3.81 -0.81 -2.83
CA ALA A 330 -3.92 -2.12 -2.20
C ALA A 330 -4.69 -2.05 -0.88
N SER A 331 -5.38 -3.14 -0.57
CA SER A 331 -5.91 -3.44 0.75
C SER A 331 -5.07 -4.57 1.37
N LEU A 332 -4.54 -4.34 2.56
CA LEU A 332 -3.68 -5.27 3.26
C LEU A 332 -4.36 -5.71 4.56
N LEU A 333 -4.35 -7.01 4.83
CA LEU A 333 -4.79 -7.57 6.09
C LEU A 333 -3.57 -8.08 6.87
N GLU A 334 -3.35 -7.52 8.05
CA GLU A 334 -2.35 -7.99 9.02
C GLU A 334 -3.03 -8.95 10.01
N GLY A 335 -2.64 -10.20 9.97
CA GLY A 335 -3.08 -11.27 10.87
C GLY A 335 -1.89 -12.20 11.12
N GLU A 336 -2.08 -13.53 11.04
CA GLU A 336 -0.96 -14.47 11.07
C GLU A 336 0.03 -14.24 9.92
N LYS A 337 -0.41 -13.62 8.85
CA LYS A 337 0.35 -13.32 7.64
C LYS A 337 -0.16 -12.01 7.05
N LEU A 338 0.74 -11.08 6.73
CA LEU A 338 0.39 -9.91 5.93
C LEU A 338 0.09 -10.35 4.51
N LYS A 339 -1.07 -10.02 3.99
CA LYS A 339 -1.49 -10.39 2.64
C LYS A 339 -2.31 -9.28 1.99
N ILE A 340 -2.25 -9.20 0.67
CA ILE A 340 -3.24 -8.44 -0.09
C ILE A 340 -4.58 -9.18 0.00
N CYS A 341 -5.63 -8.47 0.27
CA CYS A 341 -6.97 -9.02 0.39
C CYS A 341 -8.01 -8.04 -0.18
N ASN A 342 -9.14 -8.60 -0.56
CA ASN A 342 -10.35 -7.81 -0.76
C ASN A 342 -11.02 -7.68 0.61
N ALA A 343 -10.57 -6.68 1.38
CA ALA A 343 -11.14 -6.45 2.70
C ALA A 343 -12.49 -5.74 2.57
N ASP A 344 -13.48 -6.22 3.32
CA ASP A 344 -14.72 -5.49 3.54
C ASP A 344 -14.49 -4.41 4.62
N PRO A 345 -14.43 -3.12 4.26
CA PRO A 345 -14.16 -2.05 5.21
C PRO A 345 -15.37 -1.74 6.14
N TYR A 346 -16.49 -2.42 5.96
CA TYR A 346 -17.76 -2.11 6.61
C TYR A 346 -18.15 -3.05 7.76
N LYS A 347 -17.19 -3.85 8.24
CA LYS A 347 -17.40 -4.58 9.48
C LYS A 347 -17.41 -3.61 10.65
N ASP A 348 -18.43 -3.71 11.50
CA ASP A 348 -18.60 -2.85 12.68
C ASP A 348 -17.55 -3.06 13.76
N GLY A 349 -17.24 -2.01 14.49
CA GLY A 349 -16.45 -2.05 15.72
C GLY A 349 -14.96 -1.84 15.50
N PHE A 350 -14.55 -1.16 14.44
CA PHE A 350 -13.16 -0.76 14.19
C PHE A 350 -12.82 0.62 14.77
N LEU A 351 -11.56 0.77 15.16
CA LEU A 351 -10.93 2.08 15.34
C LEU A 351 -10.31 2.50 14.00
N VAL A 352 -10.52 3.75 13.64
CA VAL A 352 -10.13 4.32 12.35
C VAL A 352 -9.01 5.31 12.54
N ASP A 353 -7.91 5.10 11.80
CA ASP A 353 -6.83 6.07 11.62
C ASP A 353 -6.75 6.46 10.15
N LEU A 354 -6.70 7.76 9.87
CA LEU A 354 -6.43 8.31 8.53
C LEU A 354 -5.13 9.09 8.57
N ILE A 355 -4.16 8.70 7.74
CA ILE A 355 -2.79 9.20 7.77
C ILE A 355 -2.43 9.72 6.40
N SER A 356 -2.20 11.05 6.30
CA SER A 356 -1.75 11.67 5.06
C SER A 356 -0.32 11.25 4.73
N PHE A 357 -0.03 11.16 3.43
CA PHE A 357 1.31 10.83 2.98
C PHE A 357 2.32 11.88 3.40
N GLU A 358 3.40 11.38 3.98
CA GLU A 358 4.65 12.10 4.18
C GLU A 358 5.81 11.12 4.03
N PRO A 359 6.95 11.51 3.49
CA PRO A 359 8.12 10.63 3.45
C PRO A 359 8.51 10.22 4.87
N MET A 360 8.65 8.92 5.12
CA MET A 360 8.96 8.34 6.43
C MET A 360 10.39 7.80 6.43
N GLU A 361 11.37 8.71 6.28
CA GLU A 361 12.78 8.37 6.29
C GLU A 361 13.38 8.79 7.63
N ASN A 362 13.90 7.85 8.39
CA ASN A 362 14.51 8.09 9.70
C ASN A 362 15.71 7.18 9.98
N PHE A 363 16.10 6.36 9.03
CA PHE A 363 17.16 5.37 9.25
C PHE A 363 18.47 6.03 9.67
N LEU A 364 18.82 7.15 9.07
CA LEU A 364 20.05 7.87 9.36
C LEU A 364 20.04 8.46 10.77
N GLU A 365 18.92 8.97 11.22
CA GLU A 365 18.75 9.49 12.58
C GLU A 365 18.92 8.39 13.62
N VAL A 366 18.40 7.17 13.33
CA VAL A 366 18.58 6.01 14.22
C VAL A 366 20.05 5.55 14.22
N MET A 367 20.74 5.64 13.09
CA MET A 367 22.17 5.39 13.03
C MET A 367 22.96 6.40 13.89
N HIS A 368 22.64 7.68 13.80
CA HIS A 368 23.25 8.69 14.69
C HIS A 368 22.99 8.39 16.17
N LEU A 369 21.79 7.86 16.50
CA LEU A 369 21.48 7.47 17.88
C LEU A 369 22.38 6.32 18.37
N LEU A 370 22.72 5.36 17.50
CA LEU A 370 23.71 4.33 17.82
C LEU A 370 25.06 4.96 18.14
N PHE A 371 25.57 5.89 17.31
CA PHE A 371 26.82 6.58 17.58
C PHE A 371 26.77 7.39 18.90
N ILE A 372 25.67 8.11 19.15
CA ILE A 372 25.45 8.83 20.41
C ILE A 372 25.61 7.87 21.60
N ASN A 373 25.01 6.68 21.53
CA ASN A 373 25.08 5.70 22.62
C ASN A 373 26.47 5.11 22.77
N VAL A 374 27.21 4.89 21.70
CA VAL A 374 28.62 4.44 21.77
C VAL A 374 29.48 5.48 22.45
N VAL A 375 29.37 6.76 22.05
CA VAL A 375 30.15 7.86 22.68
C VAL A 375 29.74 8.01 24.14
N TYR A 376 28.45 8.02 24.43
CA TYR A 376 27.93 8.13 25.80
C TYR A 376 28.39 6.96 26.67
N GLY A 377 28.38 5.74 26.15
CA GLY A 377 28.87 4.53 26.85
C GLY A 377 30.36 4.60 27.16
N VAL A 378 31.19 5.16 26.26
CA VAL A 378 32.61 5.43 26.51
C VAL A 378 32.77 6.44 27.67
N ILE A 379 32.05 7.55 27.62
CA ILE A 379 32.10 8.58 28.68
C ILE A 379 31.65 8.00 30.03
N LEU A 380 30.57 7.22 30.03
CA LEU A 380 30.01 6.59 31.24
C LEU A 380 31.01 5.68 31.95
N ARG A 381 31.82 4.94 31.19
CA ARG A 381 32.87 4.06 31.74
C ARG A 381 34.00 4.85 32.44
N HIS A 382 34.22 6.12 32.07
CA HIS A 382 35.38 6.86 32.50
C HIS A 382 35.06 8.02 33.52
N SER A 383 33.82 8.53 33.55
CA SER A 383 33.48 9.66 34.43
C SER A 383 32.01 9.75 34.82
N ASN A 384 31.66 9.25 35.99
CA ASN A 384 30.31 9.39 36.55
C ASN A 384 29.89 10.85 36.82
N GLN A 385 30.83 11.76 37.13
CA GLN A 385 30.50 13.15 37.40
C GLN A 385 30.02 13.89 36.15
N VAL A 386 30.66 13.62 35.03
CA VAL A 386 30.30 14.25 33.75
C VAL A 386 28.96 13.71 33.24
N VAL A 387 28.66 12.46 33.53
CA VAL A 387 27.36 11.85 33.19
C VAL A 387 26.20 12.64 33.80
N GLN A 388 26.35 13.16 35.06
CA GLN A 388 25.31 14.01 35.67
C GLN A 388 25.04 15.28 34.86
N SER A 389 26.09 15.89 34.30
CA SER A 389 25.96 17.10 33.47
C SER A 389 25.26 16.77 32.14
N ILE A 390 25.55 15.61 31.53
CA ILE A 390 24.85 15.12 30.30
C ILE A 390 23.38 14.84 30.63
N LEU A 391 23.08 14.19 31.76
CA LEU A 391 21.71 13.90 32.18
C LEU A 391 20.93 15.20 32.45
N TYR A 392 21.56 16.22 33.02
CA TYR A 392 20.95 17.51 33.20
C TYR A 392 20.60 18.18 31.85
N TYR A 393 21.53 18.14 30.87
CA TYR A 393 21.28 18.61 29.51
C TYR A 393 20.09 17.88 28.87
N LEU A 394 20.07 16.54 28.96
CA LEU A 394 19.03 15.71 28.41
C LEU A 394 17.66 15.88 29.07
N SER A 395 17.64 16.31 30.37
CA SER A 395 16.36 16.55 31.06
C SER A 395 15.56 17.70 30.46
N SER A 396 16.23 18.65 29.81
CA SER A 396 15.62 19.78 29.10
C SER A 396 15.33 19.50 27.61
N SER A 397 15.83 18.40 27.09
CA SER A 397 15.60 18.02 25.68
C SER A 397 14.19 17.45 25.48
N ASP A 398 13.50 17.88 24.44
CA ASP A 398 12.26 17.28 23.98
C ASP A 398 12.50 16.09 23.02
N LEU A 399 13.71 15.99 22.44
CA LEU A 399 14.08 14.96 21.48
C LEU A 399 14.60 13.69 22.16
N PHE A 400 15.41 13.82 23.23
CA PHE A 400 16.10 12.71 23.85
C PHE A 400 15.56 12.36 25.24
N ARG A 401 15.68 11.09 25.62
CA ARG A 401 15.47 10.58 26.97
C ARG A 401 16.52 9.56 27.34
N VAL A 402 16.79 9.40 28.61
CA VAL A 402 17.68 8.33 29.11
C VAL A 402 16.83 7.28 29.82
N MET A 403 17.06 6.03 29.47
CA MET A 403 16.46 4.86 30.10
C MET A 403 17.51 3.76 30.20
N GLU A 404 17.62 3.13 31.38
CA GLU A 404 18.52 1.98 31.61
C GLU A 404 19.99 2.20 31.19
N GLY A 405 20.46 3.45 31.31
CA GLY A 405 21.85 3.79 30.95
C GLY A 405 22.10 4.03 29.46
N SER A 406 21.05 4.10 28.67
CA SER A 406 21.13 4.41 27.23
C SER A 406 20.25 5.60 26.87
N ILE A 407 20.57 6.25 25.76
CA ILE A 407 19.87 7.42 25.22
C ILE A 407 18.93 6.94 24.10
N TYR A 408 17.68 7.39 24.15
CA TYR A 408 16.63 7.07 23.17
C TYR A 408 15.96 8.33 22.67
N PHE A 409 15.37 8.27 21.49
CA PHE A 409 14.46 9.31 21.04
C PHE A 409 13.15 9.28 21.86
N ARG A 410 12.70 10.45 22.24
CA ARG A 410 11.41 10.67 22.93
C ARG A 410 10.27 10.84 21.94
N VAL A 411 10.58 11.40 20.77
CA VAL A 411 9.67 11.72 19.68
C VAL A 411 10.28 11.27 18.36
N ASP A 412 9.51 11.33 17.27
CA ASP A 412 10.00 11.05 15.92
C ASP A 412 11.20 11.97 15.59
N PRO A 413 12.38 11.40 15.28
CA PRO A 413 13.60 12.17 15.02
C PRO A 413 13.64 12.81 13.63
N LYS A 414 12.68 12.50 12.77
CA LYS A 414 12.63 12.97 11.38
C LYS A 414 12.77 14.49 11.28
N GLY A 415 13.69 14.94 10.43
CA GLY A 415 13.94 16.37 10.18
C GLY A 415 14.68 17.09 11.31
N ARG A 416 15.15 16.38 12.36
CA ARG A 416 15.91 16.95 13.48
C ARG A 416 17.41 16.63 13.40
N LYS A 417 17.92 16.39 12.21
CA LYS A 417 19.32 16.01 11.98
C LYS A 417 20.32 16.99 12.62
N GLU A 418 20.10 18.30 12.49
CA GLU A 418 21.01 19.31 13.05
C GLU A 418 21.09 19.23 14.57
N GLU A 419 19.97 19.01 15.25
CA GLU A 419 19.94 18.86 16.71
C GLU A 419 20.65 17.58 17.15
N ILE A 420 20.45 16.48 16.42
CA ILE A 420 21.11 15.18 16.67
C ILE A 420 22.62 15.34 16.53
N LEU A 421 23.08 15.94 15.43
CA LEU A 421 24.50 16.18 15.18
C LEU A 421 25.13 17.14 16.19
N SER A 422 24.38 18.19 16.58
CA SER A 422 24.84 19.12 17.63
C SER A 422 25.03 18.41 18.97
N PHE A 423 24.11 17.52 19.33
CA PHE A 423 24.25 16.74 20.55
C PHE A 423 25.40 15.73 20.47
N LEU A 424 25.61 15.07 19.34
CA LEU A 424 26.74 14.17 19.12
C LEU A 424 28.07 14.93 19.24
N SER A 425 28.17 16.10 18.62
CA SER A 425 29.36 16.97 18.74
C SER A 425 29.63 17.39 20.18
N PHE A 426 28.58 17.75 20.92
CA PHE A 426 28.71 18.04 22.36
C PHE A 426 29.28 16.84 23.14
N LEU A 427 28.77 15.63 22.89
CA LEU A 427 29.30 14.43 23.56
C LEU A 427 30.76 14.14 23.20
N LEU A 428 31.15 14.34 21.96
CA LEU A 428 32.56 14.18 21.53
C LEU A 428 33.47 15.19 22.22
N ASP A 429 33.07 16.46 22.31
CA ASP A 429 33.82 17.49 23.04
C ASP A 429 33.99 17.15 24.52
N VAL A 430 32.95 16.61 25.14
CA VAL A 430 33.01 16.10 26.50
C VAL A 430 33.99 14.94 26.63
N GLY A 431 33.90 13.98 25.72
CA GLY A 431 34.82 12.83 25.65
C GLY A 431 36.28 13.25 25.47
N TYR A 432 36.55 14.21 24.59
CA TYR A 432 37.89 14.76 24.38
C TYR A 432 38.46 15.44 25.65
N LYS A 433 37.63 16.16 26.39
CA LYS A 433 38.04 16.79 27.63
C LYS A 433 38.40 15.78 28.73
N ILE A 434 37.75 14.62 28.74
CA ILE A 434 37.95 13.57 29.76
C ILE A 434 39.15 12.70 29.42
N LEU A 435 39.22 12.20 28.17
CA LEU A 435 40.14 11.16 27.76
C LEU A 435 41.31 11.66 26.91
N GLY A 436 41.20 12.85 26.34
CA GLY A 436 42.08 13.31 25.29
C GLY A 436 41.73 12.65 23.93
N LYS A 437 42.10 13.30 22.83
CA LYS A 437 41.72 12.91 21.46
C LYS A 437 42.08 11.46 21.15
N LYS A 438 43.36 11.09 21.26
CA LYS A 438 43.85 9.77 20.89
C LYS A 438 43.14 8.63 21.63
N LYS A 439 42.96 8.77 22.94
CA LYS A 439 42.35 7.71 23.74
C LYS A 439 40.87 7.57 23.46
N LEU A 440 40.14 8.69 23.22
CA LEU A 440 38.76 8.62 22.83
C LEU A 440 38.58 7.91 21.48
N GLU A 441 39.41 8.23 20.48
CA GLU A 441 39.37 7.58 19.17
C GLU A 441 39.63 6.06 19.27
N GLU A 442 40.61 5.63 20.05
CA GLU A 442 40.90 4.19 20.29
C GLU A 442 39.72 3.48 20.95
N GLU A 443 39.09 4.10 21.96
CA GLU A 443 37.92 3.54 22.66
C GLU A 443 36.67 3.47 21.76
N LEU A 444 36.46 4.48 20.92
CA LEU A 444 35.37 4.51 19.95
C LEU A 444 35.57 3.48 18.85
N GLU A 445 36.77 3.37 18.30
CA GLU A 445 37.10 2.34 17.29
C GLU A 445 36.86 0.94 17.84
N ASN A 446 37.30 0.65 19.05
CA ASN A 446 37.05 -0.62 19.72
C ASN A 446 35.56 -0.88 19.95
N SER A 447 34.78 0.13 20.31
CA SER A 447 33.34 0.01 20.58
C SER A 447 32.53 -0.12 19.31
N LEU A 448 32.96 0.46 18.18
CA LEU A 448 32.31 0.38 16.87
C LEU A 448 32.77 -0.82 16.04
N HIS A 449 33.88 -1.43 16.39
CA HIS A 449 34.43 -2.57 15.66
C HIS A 449 33.39 -3.69 15.39
N PRO A 450 32.52 -4.07 16.34
CA PRO A 450 31.50 -5.10 16.11
C PRO A 450 30.50 -4.76 15.00
N TYR A 451 30.24 -3.47 14.76
CA TYR A 451 29.28 -2.99 13.77
C TYR A 451 29.87 -2.76 12.37
N ARG A 452 31.20 -2.89 12.21
CA ARG A 452 31.91 -2.48 11.00
C ARG A 452 31.39 -3.17 9.75
N ASP A 453 31.18 -4.48 9.80
CA ASP A 453 30.69 -5.24 8.66
C ASP A 453 29.21 -4.92 8.37
N LEU A 454 28.42 -4.66 9.40
CA LEU A 454 27.03 -4.21 9.26
C LEU A 454 26.94 -2.85 8.55
N PHE A 455 27.82 -1.90 8.92
CA PHE A 455 27.84 -0.58 8.28
C PHE A 455 28.22 -0.65 6.81
N LYS A 456 29.13 -1.56 6.42
CA LYS A 456 29.43 -1.81 5.01
C LYS A 456 28.24 -2.35 4.24
N VAL A 457 27.55 -3.36 4.79
CA VAL A 457 26.38 -3.96 4.14
C VAL A 457 25.24 -2.95 4.00
N LEU A 458 25.06 -2.07 4.97
CA LEU A 458 24.00 -1.04 4.96
C LEU A 458 24.40 0.23 4.16
N GLU A 459 25.59 0.25 3.52
CA GLU A 459 26.15 1.38 2.77
C GLU A 459 26.20 2.70 3.58
N VAL A 460 26.46 2.60 4.89
CA VAL A 460 26.58 3.76 5.79
C VAL A 460 28.02 4.17 6.04
N GLU A 461 28.96 3.72 5.21
CA GLU A 461 30.40 4.04 5.30
C GLU A 461 30.68 5.54 5.18
N GLU A 462 29.87 6.30 4.43
CA GLU A 462 29.97 7.76 4.36
C GLU A 462 29.83 8.42 5.73
N TYR A 463 29.13 7.77 6.67
CA TYR A 463 29.04 8.22 8.06
C TYR A 463 30.29 7.89 8.88
N MET A 464 31.08 6.90 8.44
CA MET A 464 32.37 6.60 9.02
C MET A 464 33.43 7.62 8.60
N GLU A 465 33.31 8.21 7.39
CA GLU A 465 34.18 9.30 6.93
C GLU A 465 33.93 10.59 7.75
N PHE A 466 32.73 10.79 8.29
CA PHE A 466 32.44 11.86 9.26
C PHE A 466 33.41 11.79 10.48
N TRP A 467 33.84 10.58 10.87
CA TRP A 467 34.88 10.39 11.90
C TRP A 467 36.27 10.75 11.41
N ASN A 468 36.55 10.60 10.12
CA ASN A 468 37.87 10.83 9.55
C ASN A 468 38.08 12.31 9.15
N GLU A 469 37.07 13.05 8.76
CA GLU A 469 37.24 14.39 8.17
C GLU A 469 36.57 15.55 8.94
N GLY A 470 35.48 15.34 9.65
CA GLY A 470 34.62 16.45 10.13
C GLY A 470 34.53 16.68 11.63
N ALA A 471 34.68 15.66 12.45
CA ALA A 471 34.64 15.82 13.91
C ALA A 471 36.05 16.10 14.50
N ILE A 472 37.10 16.07 13.66
CA ILE A 472 38.50 16.10 14.07
C ILE A 472 39.22 17.39 13.60
N SER A 473 38.60 18.23 12.80
CA SER A 473 39.10 19.59 12.45
C SER A 473 38.51 20.67 13.41
#